data_f849f425d529f264985cc8e1ed48a9dc
#
_entry.id   f849f425d529f264985cc8e1ed48a9dc
#
_cell.length_a   1.000
_cell.length_b   1.000
_cell.length_c   1.000
_cell.angle_alpha   90.00
_cell.angle_beta   90.00
_cell.angle_gamma   90.00
#
_symmetry.space_group_name_H-M   'P 1'
#
loop_
_entity.id
_entity.type
_entity.pdbx_description
1 polymer ?
#
loop_
_entity_poly.entity_id
_entity_poly.type
_entity_poly.pdbx_seq_one_letter_code
_entity_poly.pdbx_strand_id
1 'polypeptide(L)'
;MSTPRNPLLAGHWFTNELALIVAIGCVVLFTLAVDSNRAYYNRRDESVQEISRQVAMLGIFALGAAVVIISGGIDLSLGSTIATCGVACAAIVLALTPQSYAPSMWQSTGICIAAIGGSIVTGLMIGTLHTWLITSIKLPPFVATLATLVGLRSLARAFCDYVNVKVTGTGGSKININNPIFVFIRDNVWVSVVVLIAMVLVTWFVLSKTVLGRHIYALGGNEQAARLSGIRTENVKWAAYCFSSFTASIAAIFYLANSSVADPVTQARGHELNAIAAAVVGGCALQGGIGTVPGTLLGVIFLRVVVDGVSKMIKSQAETYEGLIVGAVVVAAVTLTQAKQLLSSGRQMFAGFRGSAAILALTLFSGLVALVTLGHWNALIISIVILIVLSGIKLSERQPSRV
;
A
#
# COMPACT_ATOMS: atom_id res chain seq x y z
N MET A 1 20.46 21.08 -31.19
CA MET A 1 19.16 21.55 -30.68
C MET A 1 18.99 21.00 -29.25
N SER A 2 19.27 21.83 -28.26
CA SER A 2 19.16 21.54 -26.84
C SER A 2 17.68 21.61 -26.44
N THR A 3 17.10 20.50 -26.02
CA THR A 3 15.74 20.47 -25.44
C THR A 3 15.70 21.32 -24.17
N PRO A 4 14.79 22.27 -24.03
CA PRO A 4 14.66 23.01 -22.80
C PRO A 4 14.16 22.04 -21.69
N ARG A 5 15.05 21.74 -20.74
CA ARG A 5 14.64 21.14 -19.47
C ARG A 5 13.72 22.15 -18.79
N ASN A 6 12.46 21.81 -18.68
CA ASN A 6 11.45 22.63 -17.99
C ASN A 6 11.83 22.69 -16.48
N PRO A 7 12.41 23.79 -15.97
CA PRO A 7 12.89 23.87 -14.59
C PRO A 7 11.77 23.83 -13.55
N LEU A 8 10.51 23.99 -13.99
CA LEU A 8 9.31 23.99 -13.14
C LEU A 8 8.95 22.59 -12.60
N LEU A 9 9.36 21.52 -13.29
CA LEU A 9 9.04 20.15 -12.83
C LEU A 9 10.03 19.64 -11.79
N ALA A 10 11.31 20.02 -11.87
CA ALA A 10 12.33 19.54 -10.91
C ALA A 10 12.15 20.11 -9.49
N GLY A 11 11.66 21.34 -9.35
CA GLY A 11 11.46 21.98 -8.05
C GLY A 11 10.27 21.44 -7.23
N HIS A 12 9.20 21.01 -7.88
CA HIS A 12 8.02 20.48 -7.18
C HIS A 12 8.20 19.10 -6.55
N TRP A 13 9.08 18.29 -7.10
CA TRP A 13 9.35 16.93 -6.60
C TRP A 13 10.13 16.97 -5.29
N PHE A 14 11.19 17.77 -5.23
CA PHE A 14 11.98 17.99 -4.01
C PHE A 14 11.16 18.54 -2.84
N THR A 15 10.15 19.37 -3.13
CA THR A 15 9.31 19.95 -2.08
C THR A 15 8.35 18.95 -1.44
N ASN A 16 7.81 17.98 -2.20
CA ASN A 16 6.90 16.97 -1.67
C ASN A 16 7.64 15.93 -0.83
N GLU A 17 8.78 15.44 -1.28
CA GLU A 17 9.61 14.49 -0.55
C GLU A 17 10.14 15.10 0.76
N LEU A 18 10.60 16.37 0.71
CA LEU A 18 11.01 17.10 1.90
C LEU A 18 9.84 17.30 2.89
N ALA A 19 8.66 17.65 2.38
CA ALA A 19 7.47 17.80 3.21
C ALA A 19 7.10 16.49 3.93
N LEU A 20 7.23 15.34 3.26
CA LEU A 20 7.00 14.03 3.88
C LEU A 20 8.04 13.72 4.95
N ILE A 21 9.32 14.01 4.72
CA ILE A 21 10.37 13.82 5.73
C ILE A 21 10.07 14.65 6.96
N VAL A 22 9.70 15.93 6.78
CA VAL A 22 9.31 16.80 7.90
C VAL A 22 8.06 16.27 8.60
N ALA A 23 7.06 15.82 7.86
CA ALA A 23 5.85 15.23 8.42
C ALA A 23 6.14 13.97 9.25
N ILE A 24 7.00 13.07 8.76
CA ILE A 24 7.46 11.89 9.51
C ILE A 24 8.12 12.32 10.82
N GLY A 25 9.04 13.29 10.75
CA GLY A 25 9.70 13.84 11.93
C GLY A 25 8.72 14.42 12.94
N CYS A 26 7.74 15.21 12.48
CA CYS A 26 6.68 15.78 13.32
C CYS A 26 5.84 14.70 14.00
N VAL A 27 5.45 13.64 13.28
CA VAL A 27 4.67 12.52 13.85
C VAL A 27 5.48 11.79 14.91
N VAL A 28 6.75 11.49 14.65
CA VAL A 28 7.64 10.84 15.63
C VAL A 28 7.79 11.70 16.88
N LEU A 29 8.08 13.00 16.73
CA LEU A 29 8.23 13.93 17.86
C LEU A 29 6.92 14.08 18.65
N PHE A 30 5.79 14.15 17.96
CA PHE A 30 4.47 14.21 18.58
C PHE A 30 4.19 12.94 19.40
N THR A 31 4.45 11.75 18.80
CA THR A 31 4.28 10.48 19.50
C THR A 31 5.18 10.40 20.74
N LEU A 32 6.46 10.80 20.61
CA LEU A 32 7.40 10.84 21.76
C LEU A 32 6.91 11.77 22.87
N ALA A 33 6.27 12.90 22.54
CA ALA A 33 5.77 13.85 23.51
C ALA A 33 4.49 13.39 24.23
N VAL A 34 3.62 12.65 23.52
CA VAL A 34 2.29 12.26 24.01
C VAL A 34 2.26 10.86 24.59
N ASP A 35 3.19 9.97 24.20
CA ASP A 35 3.25 8.59 24.67
C ASP A 35 3.60 8.53 26.18
N SER A 36 2.58 8.41 27.01
CA SER A 36 2.72 8.30 28.47
C SER A 36 3.48 7.06 28.92
N ASN A 37 3.55 6.02 28.09
CA ASN A 37 4.25 4.76 28.39
C ASN A 37 5.73 4.81 27.97
N ARG A 38 6.16 5.86 27.28
CA ARG A 38 7.50 6.01 26.71
C ARG A 38 7.95 4.78 25.92
N ALA A 39 7.03 4.19 25.11
CA ALA A 39 7.26 2.94 24.40
C ALA A 39 8.44 3.03 23.44
N TYR A 40 8.61 4.17 22.75
CA TYR A 40 9.78 4.41 21.90
C TYR A 40 11.08 4.53 22.67
N TYR A 41 11.03 4.91 23.93
CA TYR A 41 12.21 5.04 24.76
C TYR A 41 12.56 3.72 25.47
N ASN A 42 11.55 3.08 26.09
CA ASN A 42 11.74 1.86 26.89
C ASN A 42 11.92 0.59 26.03
N ARG A 43 11.34 0.57 24.81
CA ARG A 43 11.39 -0.58 23.89
C ARG A 43 11.82 -0.13 22.50
N ARG A 44 12.93 0.61 22.45
CA ARG A 44 13.42 1.20 21.21
C ARG A 44 13.68 0.17 20.12
N ASP A 45 14.40 -0.90 20.47
CA ASP A 45 14.81 -1.91 19.48
C ASP A 45 13.61 -2.69 18.95
N GLU A 46 12.66 -3.05 19.80
CA GLU A 46 11.41 -3.71 19.38
C GLU A 46 10.58 -2.79 18.44
N SER A 47 10.48 -1.52 18.78
CA SER A 47 9.74 -0.55 17.98
C SER A 47 10.37 -0.33 16.61
N VAL A 48 11.70 -0.19 16.53
CA VAL A 48 12.43 -0.05 15.27
C VAL A 48 12.30 -1.32 14.42
N GLN A 49 12.42 -2.49 15.02
CA GLN A 49 12.25 -3.76 14.29
C GLN A 49 10.84 -3.92 13.75
N GLU A 50 9.81 -3.62 14.54
CA GLU A 50 8.42 -3.76 14.10
C GLU A 50 8.06 -2.78 13.00
N ILE A 51 8.42 -1.50 13.14
CA ILE A 51 8.22 -0.50 12.07
C ILE A 51 8.98 -0.92 10.80
N SER A 52 10.24 -1.34 10.93
CA SER A 52 11.04 -1.77 9.79
C SER A 52 10.43 -2.98 9.08
N ARG A 53 9.91 -3.96 9.83
CA ARG A 53 9.20 -5.12 9.29
C ARG A 53 7.96 -4.70 8.52
N GLN A 54 7.13 -3.87 9.12
CA GLN A 54 5.88 -3.41 8.49
C GLN A 54 6.13 -2.52 7.27
N VAL A 55 7.14 -1.65 7.35
CA VAL A 55 7.59 -0.83 6.19
C VAL A 55 8.10 -1.73 5.07
N ALA A 56 8.88 -2.77 5.39
CA ALA A 56 9.39 -3.69 4.37
C ALA A 56 8.24 -4.48 3.71
N MET A 57 7.35 -5.05 4.51
CA MET A 57 6.22 -5.82 4.01
C MET A 57 5.28 -4.99 3.13
N LEU A 58 4.86 -3.80 3.60
CA LEU A 58 4.01 -2.90 2.82
C LEU A 58 4.75 -2.32 1.62
N GLY A 59 6.00 -1.89 1.81
CA GLY A 59 6.80 -1.20 0.81
C GLY A 59 7.05 -2.03 -0.44
N ILE A 60 7.31 -3.34 -0.29
CA ILE A 60 7.58 -4.24 -1.41
C ILE A 60 6.43 -4.20 -2.42
N PHE A 61 5.18 -4.36 -2.00
CA PHE A 61 4.06 -4.38 -2.94
C PHE A 61 3.47 -2.99 -3.22
N ALA A 62 3.72 -1.99 -2.36
CA ALA A 62 3.38 -0.61 -2.66
C ALA A 62 4.17 -0.06 -3.86
N LEU A 63 5.40 -0.54 -4.09
CA LEU A 63 6.16 -0.25 -5.30
C LEU A 63 5.46 -0.78 -6.56
N GLY A 64 4.89 -1.99 -6.48
CA GLY A 64 4.08 -2.55 -7.56
C GLY A 64 2.81 -1.74 -7.81
N ALA A 65 2.08 -1.39 -6.75
CA ALA A 65 0.93 -0.50 -6.82
C ALA A 65 1.28 0.85 -7.48
N ALA A 66 2.41 1.45 -7.11
CA ALA A 66 2.87 2.71 -7.69
C ALA A 66 3.14 2.59 -9.20
N VAL A 67 3.75 1.50 -9.67
CA VAL A 67 3.98 1.25 -11.10
C VAL A 67 2.66 1.17 -11.87
N VAL A 68 1.67 0.47 -11.33
CA VAL A 68 0.32 0.38 -11.94
C VAL A 68 -0.36 1.75 -11.93
N ILE A 69 -0.30 2.50 -10.83
CA ILE A 69 -0.88 3.86 -10.75
C ILE A 69 -0.21 4.79 -11.75
N ILE A 70 1.13 4.80 -11.83
CA ILE A 70 1.87 5.61 -12.80
C ILE A 70 1.47 5.25 -14.24
N SER A 71 1.15 3.98 -14.53
CA SER A 71 0.65 3.56 -15.84
C SER A 71 -0.80 3.96 -16.12
N GLY A 72 -1.50 4.60 -15.18
CA GLY A 72 -2.92 4.99 -15.30
C GLY A 72 -3.90 3.90 -14.92
N GLY A 73 -3.43 2.81 -14.27
CA GLY A 73 -4.24 1.72 -13.76
C GLY A 73 -4.45 1.79 -12.25
N ILE A 74 -5.33 0.93 -11.75
CA ILE A 74 -5.51 0.68 -10.31
C ILE A 74 -5.58 -0.84 -10.10
N ASP A 75 -4.80 -1.35 -9.17
CA ASP A 75 -4.80 -2.76 -8.78
C ASP A 75 -5.32 -2.92 -7.36
N LEU A 76 -6.59 -3.30 -7.24
CA LEU A 76 -7.24 -3.58 -5.95
C LEU A 76 -7.02 -5.01 -5.49
N SER A 77 -6.45 -5.88 -6.31
CA SER A 77 -6.31 -7.29 -6.00
C SER A 77 -5.07 -7.64 -5.18
N LEU A 78 -4.18 -6.67 -4.92
CA LEU A 78 -2.88 -6.90 -4.28
C LEU A 78 -2.97 -7.74 -3.01
N GLY A 79 -3.90 -7.44 -2.10
CA GLY A 79 -4.10 -8.21 -0.88
C GLY A 79 -4.54 -9.65 -1.13
N SER A 80 -5.42 -9.88 -2.11
CA SER A 80 -5.83 -11.23 -2.50
C SER A 80 -4.75 -11.97 -3.29
N THR A 81 -3.94 -11.25 -4.06
CA THR A 81 -2.75 -11.81 -4.74
C THR A 81 -1.72 -12.27 -3.72
N ILE A 82 -1.44 -11.46 -2.67
CA ILE A 82 -0.57 -11.85 -1.55
C ILE A 82 -1.11 -13.11 -0.87
N ALA A 83 -2.41 -13.16 -0.57
CA ALA A 83 -3.03 -14.32 0.07
C ALA A 83 -2.94 -15.58 -0.80
N THR A 84 -3.22 -15.47 -2.10
CA THR A 84 -3.16 -16.60 -3.05
C THR A 84 -1.73 -17.11 -3.22
N CYS A 85 -0.75 -16.21 -3.40
CA CYS A 85 0.65 -16.55 -3.50
C CYS A 85 1.19 -17.16 -2.19
N GLY A 86 0.73 -16.65 -1.03
CA GLY A 86 1.08 -17.19 0.28
C GLY A 86 0.53 -18.60 0.48
N VAL A 87 -0.71 -18.87 0.07
CA VAL A 87 -1.29 -20.22 0.10
C VAL A 87 -0.57 -21.16 -0.86
N ALA A 88 -0.24 -20.72 -2.09
CA ALA A 88 0.52 -21.52 -3.03
C ALA A 88 1.91 -21.88 -2.47
N CYS A 89 2.59 -20.91 -1.86
CA CYS A 89 3.87 -21.11 -1.18
C CYS A 89 3.74 -22.13 -0.03
N ALA A 90 2.77 -21.95 0.86
CA ALA A 90 2.54 -22.84 2.00
C ALA A 90 2.13 -24.25 1.56
N ALA A 91 1.32 -24.37 0.50
CA ALA A 91 0.91 -25.63 -0.06
C ALA A 91 2.11 -26.46 -0.57
N ILE A 92 3.07 -25.80 -1.23
CA ILE A 92 4.31 -26.46 -1.69
C ILE A 92 5.16 -26.89 -0.48
N VAL A 93 5.30 -26.03 0.53
CA VAL A 93 6.02 -26.40 1.77
C VAL A 93 5.36 -27.60 2.41
N LEU A 94 4.03 -27.59 2.58
CA LEU A 94 3.29 -28.69 3.22
C LEU A 94 3.39 -29.99 2.41
N ALA A 95 3.24 -29.93 1.09
CA ALA A 95 3.25 -31.09 0.23
C ALA A 95 4.63 -31.75 0.09
N LEU A 96 5.71 -30.97 0.14
CA LEU A 96 7.08 -31.45 -0.01
C LEU A 96 7.77 -31.78 1.32
N THR A 97 7.22 -31.32 2.44
CA THR A 97 7.80 -31.63 3.77
C THR A 97 7.45 -33.05 4.18
N PRO A 98 8.43 -33.93 4.44
CA PRO A 98 8.16 -35.29 4.92
C PRO A 98 7.39 -35.27 6.24
N GLN A 99 6.35 -36.12 6.33
CA GLN A 99 5.52 -36.24 7.53
C GLN A 99 6.10 -37.20 8.57
N SER A 100 7.02 -38.10 8.14
CA SER A 100 7.56 -39.17 8.95
C SER A 100 8.90 -38.85 9.64
N TYR A 101 9.62 -37.84 9.18
CA TYR A 101 10.91 -37.40 9.75
C TYR A 101 11.14 -35.90 9.55
N ALA A 102 11.99 -35.31 10.38
CA ALA A 102 12.41 -33.93 10.22
C ALA A 102 13.34 -33.78 8.98
N PRO A 103 13.04 -32.88 8.04
CA PRO A 103 13.88 -32.70 6.86
C PRO A 103 15.26 -32.12 7.25
N SER A 104 16.29 -32.55 6.52
CA SER A 104 17.62 -31.95 6.66
C SER A 104 17.61 -30.49 6.23
N MET A 105 18.64 -29.72 6.61
CA MET A 105 18.76 -28.31 6.21
C MET A 105 18.76 -28.12 4.70
N TRP A 106 19.42 -29.02 3.94
CA TRP A 106 19.43 -28.99 2.48
C TRP A 106 18.06 -29.26 1.87
N GLN A 107 17.32 -30.21 2.43
CA GLN A 107 15.94 -30.49 2.01
C GLN A 107 15.03 -29.29 2.31
N SER A 108 15.13 -28.72 3.50
CA SER A 108 14.38 -27.53 3.89
C SER A 108 14.66 -26.34 2.98
N THR A 109 15.93 -26.15 2.57
CA THR A 109 16.33 -25.10 1.62
C THR A 109 15.75 -25.36 0.23
N GLY A 110 15.83 -26.60 -0.27
CA GLY A 110 15.23 -26.98 -1.56
C GLY A 110 13.72 -26.77 -1.59
N ILE A 111 13.02 -27.17 -0.53
CA ILE A 111 11.57 -26.94 -0.36
C ILE A 111 11.26 -25.43 -0.38
N CYS A 112 12.03 -24.63 0.35
CA CYS A 112 11.85 -23.19 0.40
C CYS A 112 12.03 -22.54 -0.99
N ILE A 113 13.09 -22.91 -1.73
CA ILE A 113 13.32 -22.40 -3.08
C ILE A 113 12.15 -22.75 -4.02
N ALA A 114 11.67 -24.00 -3.97
CA ALA A 114 10.53 -24.44 -4.77
C ALA A 114 9.26 -23.67 -4.39
N ALA A 115 9.02 -23.44 -3.11
CA ALA A 115 7.86 -22.70 -2.59
C ALA A 115 7.90 -21.21 -3.00
N ILE A 116 9.06 -20.57 -2.91
CA ILE A 116 9.27 -19.20 -3.37
C ILE A 116 9.05 -19.12 -4.89
N GLY A 117 9.62 -20.06 -5.66
CA GLY A 117 9.41 -20.14 -7.11
C GLY A 117 7.92 -20.29 -7.46
N GLY A 118 7.21 -21.19 -6.77
CA GLY A 118 5.78 -21.38 -6.95
C GLY A 118 4.95 -20.13 -6.63
N SER A 119 5.30 -19.41 -5.58
CA SER A 119 4.69 -18.10 -5.23
C SER A 119 4.86 -17.09 -6.36
N ILE A 120 6.09 -16.95 -6.89
CA ILE A 120 6.40 -16.02 -7.97
C ILE A 120 5.66 -16.38 -9.26
N VAL A 121 5.64 -17.66 -9.63
CA VAL A 121 4.89 -18.14 -10.81
C VAL A 121 3.41 -17.83 -10.67
N THR A 122 2.82 -18.10 -9.49
CA THR A 122 1.42 -17.78 -9.19
C THR A 122 1.16 -16.28 -9.36
N GLY A 123 2.02 -15.42 -8.83
CA GLY A 123 1.92 -13.96 -8.99
C GLY A 123 1.96 -13.53 -10.45
N LEU A 124 2.90 -14.04 -11.24
CA LEU A 124 3.01 -13.72 -12.67
C LEU A 124 1.79 -14.22 -13.48
N MET A 125 1.21 -15.37 -13.13
CA MET A 125 -0.04 -15.86 -13.73
C MET A 125 -1.20 -14.89 -13.42
N ILE A 126 -1.30 -14.41 -12.19
CA ILE A 126 -2.33 -13.44 -11.79
C ILE A 126 -2.15 -12.12 -12.55
N GLY A 127 -0.93 -11.58 -12.63
CA GLY A 127 -0.64 -10.37 -13.40
C GLY A 127 -0.97 -10.50 -14.89
N THR A 128 -0.71 -11.67 -15.47
CA THR A 128 -1.08 -11.99 -16.87
C THR A 128 -2.60 -12.05 -17.01
N LEU A 129 -3.32 -12.65 -16.06
CA LEU A 129 -4.78 -12.71 -16.04
C LEU A 129 -5.37 -11.28 -16.00
N HIS A 130 -4.86 -10.41 -15.13
CA HIS A 130 -5.30 -9.01 -15.05
C HIS A 130 -5.14 -8.31 -16.39
N THR A 131 -3.96 -8.44 -16.99
CA THR A 131 -3.70 -7.80 -18.28
C THR A 131 -4.61 -8.32 -19.37
N TRP A 132 -4.84 -9.62 -19.44
CA TRP A 132 -5.75 -10.22 -20.42
C TRP A 132 -7.19 -9.70 -20.25
N LEU A 133 -7.70 -9.59 -19.02
CA LEU A 133 -9.00 -9.01 -18.74
C LEU A 133 -9.09 -7.53 -19.18
N ILE A 134 -8.01 -6.76 -18.95
CA ILE A 134 -7.99 -5.33 -19.23
C ILE A 134 -7.76 -5.04 -20.73
N THR A 135 -6.88 -5.79 -21.40
CA THR A 135 -6.47 -5.46 -22.76
C THR A 135 -7.27 -6.22 -23.84
N SER A 136 -7.55 -7.52 -23.61
CA SER A 136 -8.25 -8.37 -24.57
C SER A 136 -9.78 -8.29 -24.38
N ILE A 137 -10.27 -8.42 -23.14
CA ILE A 137 -11.69 -8.29 -22.81
C ILE A 137 -12.11 -6.83 -22.72
N LYS A 138 -11.13 -5.90 -22.54
CA LYS A 138 -11.36 -4.44 -22.42
C LYS A 138 -12.16 -4.04 -21.18
N LEU A 139 -12.04 -4.80 -20.10
CA LEU A 139 -12.61 -4.39 -18.82
C LEU A 139 -11.87 -3.15 -18.27
N PRO A 140 -12.58 -2.22 -17.64
CA PRO A 140 -11.93 -1.17 -16.86
C PRO A 140 -11.00 -1.79 -15.81
N PRO A 141 -9.77 -1.28 -15.62
CA PRO A 141 -8.80 -1.83 -14.66
C PRO A 141 -9.37 -2.05 -13.25
N PHE A 142 -10.11 -1.07 -12.75
CA PHE A 142 -10.80 -1.14 -11.47
C PHE A 142 -11.75 -2.35 -11.38
N VAL A 143 -12.55 -2.60 -12.42
CA VAL A 143 -13.54 -3.70 -12.43
C VAL A 143 -12.82 -5.05 -12.48
N ALA A 144 -11.79 -5.18 -13.32
CA ALA A 144 -11.02 -6.41 -13.44
C ALA A 144 -10.35 -6.79 -12.11
N THR A 145 -9.67 -5.83 -11.46
CA THR A 145 -8.96 -6.09 -10.19
C THR A 145 -9.90 -6.23 -8.99
N LEU A 146 -11.05 -5.55 -8.99
CA LEU A 146 -12.09 -5.74 -7.97
C LEU A 146 -12.70 -7.14 -8.05
N ALA A 147 -13.00 -7.63 -9.24
CA ALA A 147 -13.51 -8.98 -9.43
C ALA A 147 -12.48 -10.03 -8.95
N THR A 148 -11.21 -9.85 -9.28
CA THR A 148 -10.13 -10.75 -8.84
C THR A 148 -9.79 -10.59 -7.36
N LEU A 149 -10.00 -9.44 -6.73
CA LEU A 149 -9.90 -9.28 -5.27
C LEU A 149 -10.77 -10.31 -4.55
N VAL A 150 -12.02 -10.46 -4.98
CA VAL A 150 -12.99 -11.39 -4.36
C VAL A 150 -12.72 -12.82 -4.83
N GLY A 151 -12.53 -13.02 -6.15
CA GLY A 151 -12.36 -14.32 -6.76
C GLY A 151 -11.10 -15.05 -6.29
N LEU A 152 -9.95 -14.38 -6.29
CA LEU A 152 -8.67 -14.96 -5.85
C LEU A 152 -8.68 -15.34 -4.38
N ARG A 153 -9.29 -14.52 -3.52
CA ARG A 153 -9.40 -14.82 -2.09
C ARG A 153 -10.26 -16.06 -1.83
N SER A 154 -11.35 -16.21 -2.56
CA SER A 154 -12.21 -17.40 -2.50
C SER A 154 -11.50 -18.63 -3.06
N LEU A 155 -10.79 -18.49 -4.20
CA LEU A 155 -9.99 -19.54 -4.79
C LEU A 155 -8.88 -20.00 -3.83
N ALA A 156 -8.17 -19.07 -3.22
CA ALA A 156 -7.12 -19.37 -2.25
C ALA A 156 -7.65 -20.17 -1.05
N ARG A 157 -8.87 -19.84 -0.57
CA ARG A 157 -9.54 -20.59 0.50
C ARG A 157 -9.88 -22.03 0.07
N ALA A 158 -10.50 -22.19 -1.09
CA ALA A 158 -10.83 -23.50 -1.63
C ALA A 158 -9.60 -24.36 -1.88
N PHE A 159 -8.53 -23.75 -2.42
CA PHE A 159 -7.26 -24.44 -2.65
C PHE A 159 -6.56 -24.81 -1.33
N CYS A 160 -6.61 -23.96 -0.32
CA CYS A 160 -6.10 -24.24 1.02
C CYS A 160 -6.78 -25.47 1.64
N ASP A 161 -8.12 -25.53 1.59
CA ASP A 161 -8.89 -26.68 2.09
C ASP A 161 -8.57 -27.96 1.31
N TYR A 162 -8.54 -27.87 -0.01
CA TYR A 162 -8.19 -29.01 -0.89
C TYR A 162 -6.81 -29.61 -0.54
N VAL A 163 -5.78 -28.75 -0.39
CA VAL A 163 -4.43 -29.21 -0.06
C VAL A 163 -4.38 -29.83 1.34
N ASN A 164 -5.03 -29.23 2.33
CA ASN A 164 -5.11 -29.81 3.67
C ASN A 164 -5.74 -31.20 3.64
N VAL A 165 -6.90 -31.37 3.00
CA VAL A 165 -7.55 -32.70 2.86
C VAL A 165 -6.61 -33.71 2.20
N LYS A 166 -5.91 -33.34 1.14
CA LYS A 166 -5.03 -34.25 0.38
C LYS A 166 -3.77 -34.64 1.14
N VAL A 167 -3.18 -33.72 1.91
CA VAL A 167 -1.88 -33.96 2.56
C VAL A 167 -2.05 -34.43 4.02
N THR A 168 -3.00 -33.86 4.76
CA THR A 168 -3.18 -34.16 6.18
C THR A 168 -4.39 -35.06 6.49
N GLY A 169 -5.25 -35.30 5.48
CA GLY A 169 -6.49 -36.06 5.65
C GLY A 169 -7.61 -35.27 6.34
N THR A 170 -7.38 -34.02 6.74
CA THR A 170 -8.36 -33.17 7.43
C THR A 170 -8.54 -31.87 6.69
N GLY A 171 -9.78 -31.41 6.51
CA GLY A 171 -10.07 -30.10 5.93
C GLY A 171 -9.60 -28.97 6.86
N GLY A 172 -9.23 -27.83 6.26
CA GLY A 172 -8.82 -26.67 7.04
C GLY A 172 -8.67 -25.41 6.19
N SER A 173 -9.09 -24.29 6.74
CA SER A 173 -9.01 -22.99 6.08
C SER A 173 -7.63 -22.32 6.16
N LYS A 174 -6.65 -22.96 6.81
CA LYS A 174 -5.30 -22.44 7.06
C LYS A 174 -4.27 -23.53 6.86
N ILE A 175 -3.08 -23.18 6.36
CA ILE A 175 -1.93 -24.06 6.27
C ILE A 175 -0.86 -23.53 7.21
N ASN A 176 -0.51 -24.33 8.22
CA ASN A 176 0.61 -24.04 9.10
C ASN A 176 1.90 -24.53 8.44
N ILE A 177 2.94 -23.72 8.50
CA ILE A 177 4.27 -24.09 8.01
C ILE A 177 5.27 -24.11 9.16
N ASN A 178 6.11 -25.15 9.16
CA ASN A 178 7.23 -25.24 10.06
C ASN A 178 8.49 -25.59 9.26
N ASN A 179 9.10 -24.55 8.67
CA ASN A 179 10.32 -24.69 7.91
C ASN A 179 11.39 -23.75 8.49
N PRO A 180 12.61 -24.25 8.77
CA PRO A 180 13.67 -23.45 9.41
C PRO A 180 14.03 -22.16 8.67
N ILE A 181 13.92 -22.14 7.34
CA ILE A 181 14.22 -20.95 6.53
C ILE A 181 13.15 -19.87 6.74
N PHE A 182 11.85 -20.22 6.81
CA PHE A 182 10.81 -19.26 7.11
C PHE A 182 10.90 -18.71 8.52
N VAL A 183 11.31 -19.56 9.50
CA VAL A 183 11.60 -19.12 10.87
C VAL A 183 12.78 -18.15 10.87
N PHE A 184 13.86 -18.45 10.15
CA PHE A 184 14.99 -17.52 9.99
C PHE A 184 14.57 -16.16 9.39
N ILE A 185 13.73 -16.15 8.33
CA ILE A 185 13.21 -14.93 7.70
C ILE A 185 12.38 -14.13 8.72
N ARG A 186 11.53 -14.79 9.51
CA ARG A 186 10.71 -14.16 10.56
C ARG A 186 11.57 -13.49 11.63
N ASP A 187 12.55 -14.22 12.15
CA ASP A 187 13.35 -13.77 13.28
C ASP A 187 14.39 -12.72 12.89
N ASN A 188 14.75 -12.63 11.59
CA ASN A 188 15.71 -11.66 11.05
C ASN A 188 15.03 -10.60 10.19
N VAL A 189 14.58 -9.53 10.81
CA VAL A 189 13.91 -8.39 10.14
C VAL A 189 14.73 -7.82 8.98
N TRP A 190 16.07 -7.83 9.12
CA TRP A 190 16.98 -7.32 8.10
C TRP A 190 16.85 -7.99 6.73
N VAL A 191 16.40 -9.25 6.69
CA VAL A 191 16.13 -9.96 5.43
C VAL A 191 15.05 -9.25 4.63
N SER A 192 13.94 -8.87 5.27
CA SER A 192 12.86 -8.14 4.62
C SER A 192 13.28 -6.72 4.20
N VAL A 193 14.09 -6.04 5.01
CA VAL A 193 14.63 -4.71 4.70
C VAL A 193 15.57 -4.75 3.50
N VAL A 194 16.48 -5.73 3.44
CA VAL A 194 17.40 -5.91 2.29
C VAL A 194 16.62 -6.19 1.01
N VAL A 195 15.58 -7.03 1.07
CA VAL A 195 14.72 -7.30 -0.10
C VAL A 195 13.94 -6.05 -0.49
N LEU A 196 13.42 -5.26 0.48
CA LEU A 196 12.80 -3.98 0.16
C LEU A 196 13.78 -3.05 -0.58
N ILE A 197 15.01 -2.89 -0.06
CA ILE A 197 16.03 -2.05 -0.70
C ILE A 197 16.33 -2.54 -2.14
N ALA A 198 16.48 -3.85 -2.32
CA ALA A 198 16.67 -4.43 -3.65
C ALA A 198 15.48 -4.10 -4.58
N MET A 199 14.24 -4.23 -4.09
CA MET A 199 13.04 -3.91 -4.86
C MET A 199 12.92 -2.42 -5.17
N VAL A 200 13.31 -1.53 -4.25
CA VAL A 200 13.40 -0.08 -4.48
C VAL A 200 14.39 0.22 -5.61
N LEU A 201 15.58 -0.39 -5.56
CA LEU A 201 16.62 -0.19 -6.59
C LEU A 201 16.17 -0.70 -7.96
N VAL A 202 15.56 -1.90 -8.01
CA VAL A 202 15.02 -2.47 -9.25
C VAL A 202 13.91 -1.58 -9.82
N THR A 203 12.95 -1.18 -9.00
CA THR A 203 11.83 -0.32 -9.44
C THR A 203 12.34 1.05 -9.91
N TRP A 204 13.26 1.65 -9.16
CA TRP A 204 13.88 2.89 -9.54
C TRP A 204 14.64 2.76 -10.87
N PHE A 205 15.42 1.70 -11.05
CA PHE A 205 16.15 1.46 -12.29
C PHE A 205 15.17 1.28 -13.46
N VAL A 206 14.15 0.44 -13.31
CA VAL A 206 13.13 0.21 -14.35
C VAL A 206 12.44 1.52 -14.73
N LEU A 207 11.93 2.27 -13.77
CA LEU A 207 11.18 3.51 -14.05
C LEU A 207 12.04 4.64 -14.56
N SER A 208 13.29 4.79 -14.04
CA SER A 208 14.12 5.97 -14.33
C SER A 208 15.12 5.75 -15.47
N LYS A 209 15.56 4.52 -15.70
CA LYS A 209 16.70 4.24 -16.61
C LYS A 209 16.31 3.42 -17.84
N THR A 210 15.12 2.78 -17.87
CA THR A 210 14.75 1.92 -19.00
C THR A 210 13.76 2.58 -19.96
N VAL A 211 13.65 2.01 -21.18
CA VAL A 211 12.63 2.38 -22.16
C VAL A 211 11.25 2.06 -21.63
N LEU A 212 11.09 0.92 -20.92
CA LEU A 212 9.83 0.50 -20.33
C LEU A 212 9.30 1.55 -19.35
N GLY A 213 10.17 2.10 -18.48
CA GLY A 213 9.79 3.17 -17.56
C GLY A 213 9.24 4.40 -18.29
N ARG A 214 9.91 4.86 -19.35
CA ARG A 214 9.41 5.97 -20.18
C ARG A 214 8.05 5.68 -20.80
N HIS A 215 7.85 4.45 -21.26
CA HIS A 215 6.56 4.03 -21.80
C HIS A 215 5.45 3.96 -20.75
N ILE A 216 5.78 3.53 -19.49
CA ILE A 216 4.84 3.53 -18.37
C ILE A 216 4.37 4.95 -18.06
N TYR A 217 5.28 5.94 -17.97
CA TYR A 217 4.92 7.33 -17.77
C TYR A 217 4.12 7.92 -18.94
N ALA A 218 4.52 7.62 -20.18
CA ALA A 218 3.81 8.08 -21.37
C ALA A 218 2.39 7.51 -21.44
N LEU A 219 2.22 6.22 -21.14
CA LEU A 219 0.94 5.54 -21.09
C LEU A 219 0.01 6.19 -20.07
N GLY A 220 0.48 6.41 -18.84
CA GLY A 220 -0.32 7.03 -17.80
C GLY A 220 -0.62 8.51 -18.04
N GLY A 221 0.26 9.23 -18.74
CA GLY A 221 0.02 10.62 -19.09
C GLY A 221 -1.08 10.79 -20.15
N ASN A 222 -1.03 10.01 -21.23
CA ASN A 222 -2.08 9.96 -22.24
C ASN A 222 -1.94 8.69 -23.10
N GLU A 223 -2.80 7.70 -22.86
CA GLU A 223 -2.77 6.42 -23.58
C GLU A 223 -2.97 6.59 -25.09
N GLN A 224 -3.84 7.50 -25.53
CA GLN A 224 -4.09 7.72 -26.97
C GLN A 224 -2.85 8.31 -27.65
N ALA A 225 -2.22 9.32 -27.05
CA ALA A 225 -1.00 9.91 -27.57
C ALA A 225 0.17 8.89 -27.59
N ALA A 226 0.30 8.10 -26.56
CA ALA A 226 1.30 7.02 -26.48
C ALA A 226 1.13 6.01 -27.62
N ARG A 227 -0.12 5.57 -27.88
CA ARG A 227 -0.45 4.66 -28.98
C ARG A 227 -0.14 5.27 -30.35
N LEU A 228 -0.49 6.53 -30.56
CA LEU A 228 -0.19 7.25 -31.81
C LEU A 228 1.33 7.45 -32.03
N SER A 229 2.11 7.49 -30.93
CA SER A 229 3.57 7.53 -30.98
C SER A 229 4.22 6.15 -31.19
N GLY A 230 3.45 5.10 -31.50
CA GLY A 230 3.95 3.75 -31.77
C GLY A 230 4.23 2.89 -30.55
N ILE A 231 3.85 3.33 -29.34
CA ILE A 231 4.00 2.54 -28.12
C ILE A 231 2.93 1.43 -28.09
N ARG A 232 3.37 0.17 -27.92
CA ARG A 232 2.46 -0.96 -27.73
C ARG A 232 1.89 -0.92 -26.30
N THR A 233 0.81 -0.16 -26.09
CA THR A 233 0.22 0.12 -24.77
C THR A 233 -0.17 -1.16 -24.01
N GLU A 234 -0.62 -2.20 -24.73
CA GLU A 234 -0.98 -3.50 -24.16
C GLU A 234 0.22 -4.19 -23.48
N ASN A 235 1.40 -4.19 -24.13
CA ASN A 235 2.61 -4.77 -23.57
C ASN A 235 3.10 -3.99 -22.34
N VAL A 236 2.92 -2.67 -22.35
CA VAL A 236 3.28 -1.82 -21.20
C VAL A 236 2.35 -2.09 -20.01
N LYS A 237 1.05 -2.23 -20.26
CA LYS A 237 0.09 -2.66 -19.23
C LYS A 237 0.45 -4.04 -18.69
N TRP A 238 0.77 -4.99 -19.59
CA TRP A 238 1.20 -6.34 -19.20
C TRP A 238 2.39 -6.29 -18.24
N ALA A 239 3.43 -5.55 -18.59
CA ALA A 239 4.61 -5.39 -17.74
C ALA A 239 4.28 -4.75 -16.38
N ALA A 240 3.41 -3.72 -16.35
CA ALA A 240 3.03 -3.04 -15.11
C ALA A 240 2.25 -3.97 -14.15
N TYR A 241 1.24 -4.70 -14.63
CA TYR A 241 0.45 -5.62 -13.80
C TYR A 241 1.24 -6.87 -13.40
N CYS A 242 2.07 -7.43 -14.28
CA CYS A 242 2.97 -8.53 -13.91
C CYS A 242 3.98 -8.08 -12.85
N PHE A 243 4.53 -6.85 -12.95
CA PHE A 243 5.42 -6.32 -11.94
C PHE A 243 4.69 -6.12 -10.60
N SER A 244 3.46 -5.62 -10.60
CA SER A 244 2.61 -5.48 -9.40
C SER A 244 2.39 -6.83 -8.70
N SER A 245 1.95 -7.83 -9.46
CA SER A 245 1.71 -9.18 -8.92
C SER A 245 3.01 -9.89 -8.51
N PHE A 246 4.13 -9.62 -9.19
CA PHE A 246 5.45 -10.10 -8.79
C PHE A 246 5.88 -9.53 -7.44
N THR A 247 5.72 -8.22 -7.23
CA THR A 247 6.01 -7.62 -5.91
C THR A 247 5.10 -8.16 -4.82
N ALA A 248 3.82 -8.39 -5.13
CA ALA A 248 2.86 -9.02 -4.21
C ALA A 248 3.27 -10.46 -3.86
N SER A 249 3.79 -11.25 -4.81
CA SER A 249 4.28 -12.60 -4.56
C SER A 249 5.51 -12.63 -3.64
N ILE A 250 6.41 -11.65 -3.77
CA ILE A 250 7.55 -11.50 -2.83
C ILE A 250 7.04 -11.09 -1.43
N ALA A 251 6.11 -10.13 -1.36
CA ALA A 251 5.52 -9.75 -0.07
C ALA A 251 4.83 -10.93 0.61
N ALA A 252 4.15 -11.81 -0.15
CA ALA A 252 3.50 -13.01 0.36
C ALA A 252 4.43 -13.92 1.16
N ILE A 253 5.70 -14.03 0.75
CA ILE A 253 6.72 -14.83 1.44
C ILE A 253 6.98 -14.27 2.84
N PHE A 254 7.09 -12.92 2.96
CA PHE A 254 7.30 -12.27 4.25
C PHE A 254 6.07 -12.30 5.15
N TYR A 255 4.87 -12.14 4.58
CA TYR A 255 3.62 -12.32 5.32
C TYR A 255 3.49 -13.74 5.85
N LEU A 256 3.80 -14.75 5.03
CA LEU A 256 3.78 -16.15 5.42
C LEU A 256 4.85 -16.45 6.48
N ALA A 257 6.08 -15.95 6.32
CA ALA A 257 7.14 -16.11 7.32
C ALA A 257 6.75 -15.50 8.67
N ASN A 258 6.21 -14.27 8.65
CA ASN A 258 5.84 -13.53 9.85
C ASN A 258 4.77 -14.26 10.69
N SER A 259 3.72 -14.78 10.04
CA SER A 259 2.63 -15.49 10.72
C SER A 259 2.89 -16.99 10.92
N SER A 260 3.80 -17.58 10.15
CA SER A 260 4.00 -19.04 10.00
C SER A 260 2.72 -19.80 9.59
N VAL A 261 1.72 -19.06 9.11
CA VAL A 261 0.40 -19.58 8.72
C VAL A 261 -0.06 -18.90 7.45
N ALA A 262 -0.44 -19.65 6.44
CA ALA A 262 -1.19 -19.13 5.31
C ALA A 262 -2.67 -19.10 5.66
N ASP A 263 -3.21 -17.91 5.87
CA ASP A 263 -4.64 -17.68 6.11
C ASP A 263 -5.23 -16.81 4.98
N PRO A 264 -5.90 -17.42 4.01
CA PRO A 264 -6.45 -16.67 2.87
C PRO A 264 -7.54 -15.68 3.25
N VAL A 265 -8.12 -15.78 4.45
CA VAL A 265 -9.21 -14.90 4.91
C VAL A 265 -8.66 -13.57 5.44
N THR A 266 -7.62 -13.64 6.28
CA THR A 266 -7.11 -12.47 7.02
C THR A 266 -5.83 -11.91 6.43
N GLN A 267 -5.00 -12.76 5.79
CA GLN A 267 -3.69 -12.35 5.29
C GLN A 267 -3.79 -11.19 4.29
N ALA A 268 -3.09 -10.09 4.59
CA ALA A 268 -3.03 -8.86 3.80
C ALA A 268 -4.41 -8.27 3.41
N ARG A 269 -5.47 -8.55 4.18
CA ARG A 269 -6.81 -8.00 3.93
C ARG A 269 -6.81 -6.50 4.24
N GLY A 270 -7.23 -5.68 3.26
CA GLY A 270 -7.26 -4.22 3.36
C GLY A 270 -5.92 -3.54 3.08
N HIS A 271 -4.82 -4.30 3.01
CA HIS A 271 -3.50 -3.73 2.75
C HIS A 271 -3.33 -3.23 1.30
N GLU A 272 -4.17 -3.67 0.37
CA GLU A 272 -4.27 -3.11 -0.97
C GLU A 272 -4.56 -1.61 -0.94
N LEU A 273 -5.46 -1.17 -0.06
CA LEU A 273 -5.76 0.24 0.13
C LEU A 273 -4.60 1.01 0.77
N ASN A 274 -3.89 0.36 1.71
CA ASN A 274 -2.70 0.95 2.34
C ASN A 274 -1.58 1.20 1.30
N ALA A 275 -1.39 0.27 0.35
CA ALA A 275 -0.39 0.42 -0.71
C ALA A 275 -0.72 1.57 -1.67
N ILE A 276 -1.99 1.65 -2.11
CA ILE A 276 -2.48 2.75 -2.94
C ILE A 276 -2.35 4.08 -2.18
N ALA A 277 -2.75 4.10 -0.91
CA ALA A 277 -2.62 5.25 -0.03
C ALA A 277 -1.17 5.73 0.08
N ALA A 278 -0.23 4.81 0.32
CA ALA A 278 1.19 5.11 0.41
C ALA A 278 1.73 5.72 -0.89
N ALA A 279 1.36 5.16 -2.05
CA ALA A 279 1.76 5.68 -3.34
C ALA A 279 1.21 7.09 -3.60
N VAL A 280 -0.07 7.33 -3.26
CA VAL A 280 -0.73 8.64 -3.44
C VAL A 280 -0.17 9.69 -2.50
N VAL A 281 -0.01 9.36 -1.21
CA VAL A 281 0.64 10.23 -0.21
C VAL A 281 2.08 10.53 -0.64
N GLY A 282 2.76 9.54 -1.22
CA GLY A 282 4.08 9.64 -1.82
C GLY A 282 4.16 10.48 -3.11
N GLY A 283 3.02 11.00 -3.61
CA GLY A 283 2.95 11.89 -4.76
C GLY A 283 2.64 11.21 -6.10
N CYS A 284 2.20 9.95 -6.10
CA CYS A 284 1.67 9.34 -7.32
C CYS A 284 0.28 9.90 -7.64
N ALA A 285 0.08 10.36 -8.87
CA ALA A 285 -1.22 10.84 -9.33
C ALA A 285 -2.11 9.66 -9.74
N LEU A 286 -3.33 9.59 -9.19
CA LEU A 286 -4.30 8.54 -9.55
C LEU A 286 -4.72 8.56 -11.03
N GLN A 287 -4.56 9.71 -11.70
CA GLN A 287 -4.80 9.82 -13.15
C GLN A 287 -3.67 9.20 -14.00
N GLY A 288 -2.56 8.83 -13.38
CA GLY A 288 -1.37 8.30 -14.05
C GLY A 288 -0.35 9.36 -14.48
N GLY A 289 0.76 8.91 -15.03
CA GLY A 289 1.82 9.73 -15.61
C GLY A 289 2.73 10.45 -14.61
N ILE A 290 2.42 10.43 -13.32
CA ILE A 290 3.17 11.13 -12.27
C ILE A 290 3.38 10.21 -11.07
N GLY A 291 4.59 10.16 -10.56
CA GLY A 291 4.97 9.41 -9.36
C GLY A 291 6.47 9.18 -9.30
N THR A 292 7.00 8.94 -8.09
CA THR A 292 8.41 8.60 -7.87
C THR A 292 8.55 7.41 -6.92
N VAL A 293 9.62 6.64 -7.10
CA VAL A 293 9.97 5.54 -6.20
C VAL A 293 10.33 6.05 -4.80
N PRO A 294 11.19 7.08 -4.65
CA PRO A 294 11.48 7.67 -3.33
C PRO A 294 10.22 8.21 -2.64
N GLY A 295 9.35 8.90 -3.40
CA GLY A 295 8.09 9.40 -2.87
C GLY A 295 7.20 8.27 -2.34
N THR A 296 7.02 7.20 -3.11
CA THR A 296 6.26 6.01 -2.67
C THR A 296 6.84 5.41 -1.39
N LEU A 297 8.17 5.25 -1.31
CA LEU A 297 8.81 4.71 -0.12
C LEU A 297 8.59 5.62 1.11
N LEU A 298 8.74 6.93 0.95
CA LEU A 298 8.46 7.90 2.02
C LEU A 298 6.99 7.87 2.43
N GLY A 299 6.06 7.69 1.48
CA GLY A 299 4.64 7.50 1.78
C GLY A 299 4.36 6.24 2.60
N VAL A 300 5.04 5.12 2.31
CA VAL A 300 4.98 3.88 3.11
C VAL A 300 5.48 4.12 4.53
N ILE A 301 6.67 4.75 4.66
CA ILE A 301 7.25 5.06 5.97
C ILE A 301 6.31 5.97 6.76
N PHE A 302 5.80 7.03 6.13
CA PHE A 302 4.87 7.95 6.76
C PHE A 302 3.62 7.24 7.30
N LEU A 303 2.95 6.43 6.47
CA LEU A 303 1.77 5.69 6.89
C LEU A 303 2.06 4.75 8.05
N ARG A 304 3.16 4.01 7.99
CA ARG A 304 3.51 3.05 9.06
C ARG A 304 3.90 3.74 10.36
N VAL A 305 4.61 4.86 10.30
CA VAL A 305 4.92 5.67 11.47
C VAL A 305 3.66 6.28 12.10
N VAL A 306 2.71 6.73 11.29
CA VAL A 306 1.42 7.24 11.82
C VAL A 306 0.62 6.12 12.48
N VAL A 307 0.48 4.96 11.85
CA VAL A 307 -0.25 3.82 12.41
C VAL A 307 0.40 3.34 13.70
N ASP A 308 1.73 3.18 13.73
CA ASP A 308 2.47 2.77 14.92
C ASP A 308 2.37 3.80 16.04
N GLY A 309 2.49 5.11 15.73
CA GLY A 309 2.34 6.18 16.70
C GLY A 309 0.96 6.18 17.36
N VAL A 310 -0.10 6.05 16.56
CA VAL A 310 -1.47 5.98 17.10
C VAL A 310 -1.67 4.71 17.91
N SER A 311 -1.14 3.58 17.49
CA SER A 311 -1.24 2.31 18.22
C SER A 311 -0.63 2.37 19.62
N LYS A 312 0.44 3.13 19.80
CA LYS A 312 1.09 3.37 21.09
C LYS A 312 0.32 4.32 22.00
N MET A 313 -0.46 5.22 21.40
CA MET A 313 -1.31 6.16 22.14
C MET A 313 -2.64 5.51 22.59
N ILE A 314 -3.21 4.65 21.74
CA ILE A 314 -4.48 3.96 22.02
C ILE A 314 -4.16 2.59 22.61
N LYS A 315 -4.35 2.41 23.91
CA LYS A 315 -4.02 1.20 24.68
C LYS A 315 -4.82 -0.06 24.31
N SER A 316 -5.78 0.01 23.38
CA SER A 316 -6.71 -1.07 23.04
C SER A 316 -6.83 -1.24 21.54
N GLN A 317 -6.66 -2.47 21.05
CA GLN A 317 -7.00 -2.93 19.69
C GLN A 317 -6.56 -2.00 18.54
N ALA A 318 -5.28 -1.67 18.47
CA ALA A 318 -4.70 -0.79 17.44
C ALA A 318 -5.09 -1.20 16.00
N GLU A 319 -5.18 -2.50 15.73
CA GLU A 319 -5.59 -3.07 14.44
C GLU A 319 -7.00 -2.61 14.00
N THR A 320 -7.90 -2.41 14.97
CA THR A 320 -9.27 -1.93 14.70
C THR A 320 -9.27 -0.51 14.12
N TYR A 321 -8.32 0.31 14.51
CA TYR A 321 -8.23 1.71 14.09
C TYR A 321 -7.31 1.94 12.88
N GLU A 322 -6.54 0.93 12.44
CA GLU A 322 -5.64 1.06 11.29
C GLU A 322 -6.37 1.57 10.04
N GLY A 323 -7.49 0.94 9.69
CA GLY A 323 -8.29 1.34 8.53
C GLY A 323 -8.83 2.77 8.61
N LEU A 324 -9.23 3.20 9.80
CA LEU A 324 -9.71 4.57 10.05
C LEU A 324 -8.57 5.58 9.92
N ILE A 325 -7.41 5.29 10.48
CA ILE A 325 -6.22 6.14 10.41
C ILE A 325 -5.78 6.31 8.95
N VAL A 326 -5.62 5.19 8.25
CA VAL A 326 -5.20 5.21 6.85
C VAL A 326 -6.22 5.95 5.99
N GLY A 327 -7.51 5.71 6.18
CA GLY A 327 -8.57 6.43 5.47
C GLY A 327 -8.52 7.94 5.72
N ALA A 328 -8.35 8.37 6.96
CA ALA A 328 -8.22 9.78 7.31
C ALA A 328 -6.97 10.43 6.67
N VAL A 329 -5.83 9.74 6.70
CA VAL A 329 -4.58 10.22 6.09
C VAL A 329 -4.74 10.37 4.57
N VAL A 330 -5.36 9.40 3.90
CA VAL A 330 -5.62 9.46 2.45
C VAL A 330 -6.52 10.63 2.10
N VAL A 331 -7.64 10.77 2.81
CA VAL A 331 -8.56 11.90 2.59
C VAL A 331 -7.84 13.22 2.80
N ALA A 332 -7.07 13.36 3.86
CA ALA A 332 -6.29 14.57 4.13
C ALA A 332 -5.28 14.85 3.01
N ALA A 333 -4.48 13.87 2.59
CA ALA A 333 -3.47 14.02 1.55
C ALA A 333 -4.08 14.42 0.19
N VAL A 334 -5.15 13.71 -0.22
CA VAL A 334 -5.85 14.02 -1.48
C VAL A 334 -6.53 15.38 -1.41
N THR A 335 -7.18 15.70 -0.29
CA THR A 335 -7.83 17.00 -0.09
C THR A 335 -6.83 18.14 -0.13
N LEU A 336 -5.67 18.01 0.53
CA LEU A 336 -4.61 19.03 0.49
C LEU A 336 -4.07 19.24 -0.94
N THR A 337 -3.91 18.17 -1.70
CA THR A 337 -3.46 18.26 -3.09
C THR A 337 -4.49 18.95 -3.97
N GLN A 338 -5.77 18.58 -3.84
CA GLN A 338 -6.87 19.21 -4.59
C GLN A 338 -7.13 20.65 -4.14
N ALA A 339 -7.00 20.93 -2.84
CA ALA A 339 -7.15 22.27 -2.30
C ALA A 339 -6.16 23.27 -2.92
N LYS A 340 -4.89 22.89 -3.08
CA LYS A 340 -3.89 23.72 -3.76
C LYS A 340 -4.33 24.08 -5.19
N GLN A 341 -4.90 23.12 -5.94
CA GLN A 341 -5.41 23.35 -7.30
C GLN A 341 -6.67 24.22 -7.31
N LEU A 342 -7.58 24.02 -6.37
CA LEU A 342 -8.80 24.82 -6.24
C LEU A 342 -8.49 26.28 -5.85
N LEU A 343 -7.59 26.48 -4.89
CA LEU A 343 -7.15 27.81 -4.48
C LEU A 343 -6.45 28.57 -5.61
N SER A 344 -5.60 27.88 -6.41
CA SER A 344 -4.95 28.48 -7.57
C SER A 344 -5.93 28.82 -8.70
N SER A 345 -7.07 28.12 -8.79
CA SER A 345 -8.12 28.38 -9.78
C SER A 345 -9.19 29.37 -9.34
N GLY A 346 -9.08 29.93 -8.13
CA GLY A 346 -10.06 30.86 -7.56
C GLY A 346 -11.42 30.23 -7.22
N ARG A 347 -11.52 28.89 -7.22
CA ARG A 347 -12.76 28.18 -6.88
C ARG A 347 -12.89 28.01 -5.37
N GLN A 348 -14.11 28.19 -4.85
CA GLN A 348 -14.42 28.00 -3.44
C GLN A 348 -14.57 26.52 -3.11
N MET A 349 -13.91 26.05 -2.02
CA MET A 349 -14.06 24.69 -1.52
C MET A 349 -15.43 24.44 -0.86
N PHE A 350 -15.93 25.44 -0.14
CA PHE A 350 -17.17 25.34 0.64
C PHE A 350 -18.28 26.25 0.08
N ALA A 351 -18.54 26.19 -1.24
CA ALA A 351 -19.53 27.02 -1.88
C ALA A 351 -20.99 26.69 -1.46
N GLY A 352 -21.79 27.71 -1.18
CA GLY A 352 -23.24 27.62 -0.97
C GLY A 352 -23.67 26.66 0.15
N PHE A 353 -24.90 26.09 -0.03
CA PHE A 353 -25.50 25.13 0.91
C PHE A 353 -24.70 23.82 1.01
N ARG A 354 -24.21 23.30 -0.12
CA ARG A 354 -23.40 22.06 -0.14
C ARG A 354 -22.15 22.17 0.69
N GLY A 355 -21.48 23.33 0.69
CA GLY A 355 -20.33 23.60 1.55
C GLY A 355 -20.68 23.61 3.02
N SER A 356 -21.84 24.18 3.40
CA SER A 356 -22.29 24.14 4.81
C SER A 356 -22.62 22.72 5.27
N ALA A 357 -23.29 21.93 4.42
CA ALA A 357 -23.60 20.53 4.71
C ALA A 357 -22.33 19.68 4.85
N ALA A 358 -21.31 19.92 4.01
CA ALA A 358 -20.01 19.24 4.10
C ALA A 358 -19.27 19.58 5.42
N ILE A 359 -19.28 20.85 5.84
CA ILE A 359 -18.68 21.26 7.11
C ILE A 359 -19.38 20.55 8.28
N LEU A 360 -20.72 20.52 8.29
CA LEU A 360 -21.47 19.81 9.33
C LEU A 360 -21.15 18.32 9.35
N ALA A 361 -21.14 17.67 8.19
CA ALA A 361 -20.84 16.25 8.07
C ALA A 361 -19.41 15.91 8.56
N LEU A 362 -18.41 16.70 8.16
CA LEU A 362 -17.02 16.53 8.60
C LEU A 362 -16.88 16.75 10.12
N THR A 363 -17.59 17.74 10.67
CA THR A 363 -17.59 18.01 12.10
C THR A 363 -18.21 16.86 12.90
N LEU A 364 -19.36 16.35 12.46
CA LEU A 364 -20.04 15.23 13.13
C LEU A 364 -19.22 13.95 13.02
N PHE A 365 -18.64 13.67 11.84
CA PHE A 365 -17.82 12.48 11.64
C PHE A 365 -16.56 12.50 12.49
N SER A 366 -15.83 13.62 12.52
CA SER A 366 -14.63 13.75 13.35
C SER A 366 -14.97 13.73 14.86
N GLY A 367 -16.12 14.28 15.25
CA GLY A 367 -16.64 14.16 16.61
C GLY A 367 -16.96 12.71 17.01
N LEU A 368 -17.56 11.96 16.11
CA LEU A 368 -17.84 10.53 16.34
C LEU A 368 -16.54 9.72 16.49
N VAL A 369 -15.56 9.96 15.62
CA VAL A 369 -14.24 9.33 15.72
C VAL A 369 -13.58 9.67 17.07
N ALA A 370 -13.56 10.92 17.44
CA ALA A 370 -12.98 11.36 18.70
C ALA A 370 -13.73 10.80 19.93
N LEU A 371 -15.06 10.64 19.83
CA LEU A 371 -15.88 10.03 20.89
C LEU A 371 -15.44 8.58 21.17
N VAL A 372 -15.24 7.80 20.09
CA VAL A 372 -14.84 6.39 20.19
C VAL A 372 -13.40 6.24 20.65
N THR A 373 -12.50 7.14 20.26
CA THR A 373 -11.04 7.02 20.52
C THR A 373 -10.58 7.73 21.78
N LEU A 374 -11.12 8.92 22.09
CA LEU A 374 -10.60 9.84 23.11
C LEU A 374 -11.61 10.18 24.20
N GLY A 375 -12.85 9.68 24.09
CA GLY A 375 -13.93 9.92 25.04
C GLY A 375 -14.71 11.23 24.79
N HIS A 376 -15.81 11.40 25.51
CA HIS A 376 -16.84 12.41 25.22
C HIS A 376 -16.36 13.88 25.35
N TRP A 377 -15.51 14.20 26.32
CA TRP A 377 -15.02 15.57 26.48
C TRP A 377 -14.09 16.00 25.34
N ASN A 378 -13.17 15.13 24.95
CA ASN A 378 -12.27 15.39 23.82
C ASN A 378 -13.02 15.44 22.50
N ALA A 379 -14.06 14.63 22.33
CA ALA A 379 -14.93 14.64 21.16
C ALA A 379 -15.63 16.00 20.98
N LEU A 380 -16.16 16.58 22.05
CA LEU A 380 -16.77 17.90 22.01
C LEU A 380 -15.76 18.99 21.61
N ILE A 381 -14.60 19.00 22.24
CA ILE A 381 -13.53 19.96 21.93
C ILE A 381 -13.10 19.87 20.47
N ILE A 382 -12.82 18.66 19.98
CA ILE A 382 -12.38 18.42 18.59
C ILE A 382 -13.47 18.85 17.61
N SER A 383 -14.75 18.51 17.87
CA SER A 383 -15.87 18.92 17.03
C SER A 383 -15.99 20.44 16.94
N ILE A 384 -15.88 21.15 18.06
CA ILE A 384 -15.95 22.60 18.10
C ILE A 384 -14.78 23.23 17.34
N VAL A 385 -13.57 22.74 17.55
CA VAL A 385 -12.36 23.24 16.86
C VAL A 385 -12.50 23.05 15.34
N ILE A 386 -12.89 21.87 14.87
CA ILE A 386 -13.08 21.59 13.44
C ILE A 386 -14.18 22.46 12.85
N LEU A 387 -15.29 22.64 13.56
CA LEU A 387 -16.38 23.51 13.12
C LEU A 387 -15.90 24.97 12.95
N ILE A 388 -15.16 25.47 13.92
CA ILE A 388 -14.62 26.85 13.87
C ILE A 388 -13.62 26.98 12.69
N VAL A 389 -12.68 26.06 12.53
CA VAL A 389 -11.67 26.11 11.48
C VAL A 389 -12.31 26.05 10.10
N LEU A 390 -13.20 25.07 9.84
CA LEU A 390 -13.83 24.93 8.53
C LEU A 390 -14.80 26.07 8.21
N SER A 391 -15.50 26.59 9.21
CA SER A 391 -16.35 27.80 9.06
C SER A 391 -15.51 29.04 8.79
N GLY A 392 -14.36 29.17 9.42
CA GLY A 392 -13.41 30.26 9.17
C GLY A 392 -12.87 30.21 7.73
N ILE A 393 -12.50 29.03 7.23
CA ILE A 393 -12.09 28.84 5.82
C ILE A 393 -13.22 29.27 4.87
N LYS A 394 -14.46 28.83 5.12
CA LYS A 394 -15.62 29.22 4.31
C LYS A 394 -15.87 30.73 4.29
N LEU A 395 -15.68 31.40 5.42
CA LEU A 395 -15.84 32.86 5.53
C LEU A 395 -14.72 33.58 4.78
N SER A 396 -13.47 33.10 4.86
CA SER A 396 -12.35 33.67 4.12
C SER A 396 -12.51 33.53 2.60
N GLU A 397 -13.11 32.45 2.12
CA GLU A 397 -13.42 32.25 0.70
C GLU A 397 -14.53 33.19 0.16
N ARG A 398 -15.34 33.76 1.05
CA ARG A 398 -16.42 34.72 0.66
C ARG A 398 -15.94 36.15 0.49
N GLN A 399 -14.75 36.48 1.01
CA GLN A 399 -14.18 37.81 0.81
C GLN A 399 -13.60 37.89 -0.62
N PRO A 400 -14.13 38.77 -1.49
CA PRO A 400 -13.50 39.00 -2.78
C PRO A 400 -12.10 39.52 -2.53
N SER A 401 -11.09 38.91 -3.20
CA SER A 401 -9.73 39.46 -3.21
C SER A 401 -9.83 40.93 -3.60
N ARG A 402 -9.61 41.82 -2.65
CA ARG A 402 -9.37 43.26 -2.92
C ARG A 402 -8.02 43.29 -3.63
N VAL A 403 -8.03 43.33 -4.94
CA VAL A 403 -6.94 43.80 -5.79
C VAL A 403 -7.31 45.17 -6.28
#